data_c4e0524058d33c8d63329514bb15ee32
#
_entry.id   c4e0524058d33c8d63329514bb15ee32
#
_cell.length_a   1.000
_cell.length_b   1.000
_cell.length_c   1.000
_cell.angle_alpha   90.00
_cell.angle_beta   90.00
_cell.angle_gamma   90.00
#
_symmetry.space_group_name_H-M   'P 1'
#
loop_
_entity.id
_entity.type
_entity.pdbx_description
1 polymer ?
#
loop_
_entity_poly.entity_id
_entity_poly.type
_entity_poly.pdbx_seq_one_letter_code
_entity_poly.pdbx_strand_id
1 'polypeptide(L)'
;MLYANYLQKGFYKMKLSARNQFKGIVANVNEGAVNGIVSIKVNDEIVSSTISMNAIKELGLKEGVEAVAIIKATEVMIATELPKISARNKFKGTVKNIQVGAVNDIVTLETKLGIVSSTISKNAVEELELAVGKEAYAIIKATSVMVGVE
;
A
#
# COMPACT_ATOMS: atom_id res chain seq x y z
N MET A 1 23.88 -2.92 2.03
CA MET A 1 23.85 -1.50 1.62
C MET A 1 22.45 -0.96 1.59
N LEU A 2 21.63 -1.34 0.61
CA LEU A 2 20.24 -0.89 0.56
C LEU A 2 19.46 -1.30 1.79
N TYR A 3 19.69 -2.51 2.26
CA TYR A 3 19.00 -3.04 3.42
C TYR A 3 19.33 -2.22 4.68
N ALA A 4 20.60 -1.90 4.87
CA ALA A 4 21.03 -1.08 5.99
C ALA A 4 20.41 0.32 5.92
N ASN A 5 20.29 0.90 4.71
CA ASN A 5 19.66 2.21 4.55
C ASN A 5 18.16 2.17 4.91
N TYR A 6 17.47 1.09 4.57
CA TYR A 6 16.07 0.93 4.96
C TYR A 6 15.95 0.92 6.48
N LEU A 7 16.80 0.17 7.16
CA LEU A 7 16.76 0.10 8.61
C LEU A 7 17.07 1.45 9.26
N GLN A 8 18.07 2.17 8.74
CA GLN A 8 18.46 3.47 9.26
C GLN A 8 17.37 4.51 9.12
N LYS A 9 16.56 4.42 8.06
CA LYS A 9 15.48 5.37 7.80
C LYS A 9 14.15 4.95 8.41
N GLY A 10 14.15 3.91 9.25
CA GLY A 10 12.92 3.40 9.83
C GLY A 10 12.09 2.53 8.90
N PHE A 11 12.60 2.26 7.70
CA PHE A 11 11.94 1.33 6.80
C PHE A 11 12.16 -0.09 7.29
N TYR A 12 11.09 -0.84 7.32
CA TYR A 12 11.13 -2.23 7.73
C TYR A 12 10.51 -3.08 6.62
N LYS A 13 11.10 -4.22 6.38
CA LYS A 13 10.54 -5.14 5.39
C LYS A 13 10.58 -6.56 5.91
N MET A 14 9.43 -7.17 6.02
CA MET A 14 9.29 -8.58 6.35
C MET A 14 9.85 -9.44 5.22
N LYS A 15 10.30 -10.64 5.54
CA LYS A 15 10.75 -11.61 4.54
C LYS A 15 9.53 -12.19 3.82
N LEU A 16 9.02 -11.43 2.88
CA LEU A 16 7.77 -11.71 2.18
C LEU A 16 7.88 -11.14 0.78
N SER A 17 7.30 -11.81 -0.21
CA SER A 17 7.41 -11.37 -1.60
C SER A 17 6.54 -10.17 -1.95
N ALA A 18 5.62 -9.76 -1.08
CA ALA A 18 4.83 -8.55 -1.32
C ALA A 18 5.75 -7.32 -1.34
N ARG A 19 5.64 -6.51 -2.38
CA ARG A 19 6.52 -5.36 -2.60
C ARG A 19 6.25 -4.21 -1.66
N ASN A 20 5.00 -4.03 -1.26
CA ASN A 20 4.58 -2.86 -0.49
C ASN A 20 4.36 -3.25 0.95
N GLN A 21 5.21 -2.75 1.83
CA GLN A 21 5.13 -3.03 3.26
C GLN A 21 5.37 -1.71 4.00
N PHE A 22 4.35 -1.27 4.73
CA PHE A 22 4.40 0.02 5.42
C PHE A 22 4.14 -0.19 6.89
N LYS A 23 5.15 0.04 7.70
CA LYS A 23 5.04 -0.09 9.15
C LYS A 23 4.38 1.15 9.73
N GLY A 24 3.44 0.94 10.63
CA GLY A 24 2.73 2.03 11.28
C GLY A 24 2.14 1.59 12.61
N ILE A 25 1.21 2.38 13.08
CA ILE A 25 0.53 2.16 14.35
C ILE A 25 -0.96 2.04 14.08
N VAL A 26 -1.61 1.05 14.67
CA VAL A 26 -3.06 0.91 14.57
C VAL A 26 -3.72 2.13 15.20
N ALA A 27 -4.43 2.91 14.38
CA ALA A 27 -5.13 4.11 14.84
C ALA A 27 -6.55 3.80 15.30
N ASN A 28 -7.17 2.78 14.71
CA ASN A 28 -8.54 2.41 15.02
C ASN A 28 -8.85 1.01 14.52
N VAL A 29 -9.74 0.32 15.23
CA VAL A 29 -10.31 -0.95 14.79
C VAL A 29 -11.82 -0.81 14.86
N ASN A 30 -12.47 -0.93 13.70
CA ASN A 30 -13.93 -0.87 13.60
C ASN A 30 -14.43 -2.29 13.43
N GLU A 31 -14.97 -2.86 14.51
CA GLU A 31 -15.38 -4.28 14.56
C GLU A 31 -16.70 -4.49 13.85
N GLY A 32 -16.77 -5.57 13.09
CA GLY A 32 -18.00 -6.05 12.49
C GLY A 32 -18.30 -7.46 12.96
N ALA A 33 -19.34 -8.08 12.40
CA ALA A 33 -19.72 -9.43 12.79
C ALA A 33 -18.70 -10.47 12.30
N VAL A 34 -18.26 -10.36 11.06
CA VAL A 34 -17.36 -11.32 10.40
C VAL A 34 -16.01 -10.67 10.08
N ASN A 35 -16.05 -9.45 9.55
CA ASN A 35 -14.87 -8.67 9.18
C ASN A 35 -14.81 -7.40 10.01
N GLY A 36 -13.62 -6.86 10.15
CA GLY A 36 -13.41 -5.55 10.73
C GLY A 36 -12.53 -4.70 9.83
N ILE A 37 -12.52 -3.41 10.09
CA ILE A 37 -11.67 -2.47 9.38
C ILE A 37 -10.60 -1.97 10.34
N VAL A 38 -9.35 -2.21 9.99
CA VAL A 38 -8.20 -1.77 10.76
C VAL A 38 -7.61 -0.57 10.03
N SER A 39 -7.48 0.54 10.73
CA SER A 39 -6.84 1.75 10.19
C SER A 39 -5.43 1.83 10.77
N ILE A 40 -4.43 1.85 9.89
CA ILE A 40 -3.03 1.91 10.29
C ILE A 40 -2.50 3.29 9.89
N LYS A 41 -1.96 4.01 10.85
CA LYS A 41 -1.34 5.30 10.57
C LYS A 41 0.11 5.07 10.18
N VAL A 42 0.44 5.43 8.96
CA VAL A 42 1.79 5.34 8.39
C VAL A 42 2.21 6.75 8.01
N ASN A 43 3.23 7.27 8.67
CA ASN A 43 3.58 8.69 8.57
C ASN A 43 2.33 9.50 8.90
N ASP A 44 1.85 10.37 8.07
CA ASP A 44 0.62 11.14 8.34
C ASP A 44 -0.56 10.64 7.50
N GLU A 45 -0.45 9.45 6.92
CA GLU A 45 -1.49 8.85 6.09
C GLU A 45 -2.16 7.70 6.84
N ILE A 46 -3.41 7.44 6.49
CA ILE A 46 -4.16 6.30 7.02
C ILE A 46 -4.33 5.26 5.94
N VAL A 47 -3.92 4.03 6.24
CA VAL A 47 -4.15 2.87 5.38
C VAL A 47 -5.26 2.04 6.03
N SER A 48 -6.33 1.81 5.29
CA SER A 48 -7.49 1.03 5.76
C SER A 48 -7.41 -0.39 5.23
N SER A 49 -7.59 -1.36 6.11
CA SER A 49 -7.55 -2.79 5.77
C SER A 49 -8.81 -3.45 6.28
N THR A 50 -9.50 -4.18 5.41
CA THR A 50 -10.65 -5.00 5.79
C THR A 50 -10.17 -6.45 5.89
N ILE A 51 -10.16 -6.99 7.09
CA ILE A 51 -9.73 -8.36 7.36
C ILE A 51 -10.74 -9.05 8.28
N SER A 52 -10.61 -10.37 8.44
CA SER A 52 -11.55 -11.11 9.29
C SER A 52 -11.37 -10.73 10.76
N MET A 53 -12.46 -10.82 11.51
CA MET A 53 -12.39 -10.61 12.96
C MET A 53 -11.47 -11.63 13.62
N ASN A 54 -11.42 -12.85 13.07
CA ASN A 54 -10.48 -13.86 13.57
C ASN A 54 -9.03 -13.40 13.44
N ALA A 55 -8.67 -12.82 12.30
CA ALA A 55 -7.33 -12.30 12.09
C ALA A 55 -7.02 -11.15 13.06
N ILE A 56 -7.99 -10.26 13.27
CA ILE A 56 -7.82 -9.15 14.22
C ILE A 56 -7.49 -9.69 15.62
N LYS A 57 -8.20 -10.72 16.04
CA LYS A 57 -7.99 -11.34 17.36
C LYS A 57 -6.67 -12.08 17.44
N GLU A 58 -6.37 -12.90 16.44
CA GLU A 58 -5.12 -13.67 16.40
C GLU A 58 -3.89 -12.78 16.43
N LEU A 59 -3.93 -11.68 15.69
CA LEU A 59 -2.81 -10.75 15.61
C LEU A 59 -2.78 -9.76 16.77
N GLY A 60 -3.80 -9.76 17.61
CA GLY A 60 -3.88 -8.85 18.74
C GLY A 60 -3.98 -7.39 18.34
N LEU A 61 -4.66 -7.11 17.24
CA LEU A 61 -4.75 -5.75 16.73
C LEU A 61 -5.70 -4.90 17.57
N LYS A 62 -5.19 -3.81 18.06
CA LYS A 62 -5.94 -2.80 18.80
C LYS A 62 -5.20 -1.48 18.68
N GLU A 63 -5.90 -0.41 19.01
CA GLU A 63 -5.33 0.93 18.96
C GLU A 63 -4.00 0.99 19.70
N GLY A 64 -2.99 1.58 19.07
CA GLY A 64 -1.67 1.75 19.64
C GLY A 64 -0.66 0.65 19.31
N VAL A 65 -1.10 -0.48 18.76
CA VAL A 65 -0.22 -1.59 18.42
C VAL A 65 0.51 -1.31 17.10
N GLU A 66 1.79 -1.64 17.05
CA GLU A 66 2.53 -1.59 15.78
C GLU A 66 2.05 -2.67 14.85
N ALA A 67 1.92 -2.32 13.57
CA ALA A 67 1.48 -3.25 12.55
C ALA A 67 2.06 -2.83 11.20
N VAL A 68 2.07 -3.77 10.28
CA VAL A 68 2.58 -3.53 8.92
C VAL A 68 1.44 -3.72 7.93
N ALA A 69 1.18 -2.71 7.12
CA ALA A 69 0.24 -2.81 6.00
C ALA A 69 1.00 -3.44 4.83
N ILE A 70 0.48 -4.52 4.28
CA ILE A 70 1.15 -5.32 3.25
C ILE A 70 0.25 -5.41 2.03
N ILE A 71 0.77 -4.97 0.87
CA ILE A 71 -0.02 -4.94 -0.36
C ILE A 71 0.82 -5.50 -1.51
N LYS A 72 0.28 -6.47 -2.23
CA LYS A 72 0.94 -6.98 -3.43
C LYS A 72 0.91 -5.90 -4.51
N ALA A 73 1.99 -5.78 -5.26
CA ALA A 73 2.09 -4.78 -6.33
C ALA A 73 0.99 -4.95 -7.38
N THR A 74 0.53 -6.17 -7.62
CA THR A 74 -0.55 -6.47 -8.56
C THR A 74 -1.92 -5.96 -8.08
N GLU A 75 -2.03 -5.61 -6.80
CA GLU A 75 -3.29 -5.12 -6.21
C GLU A 75 -3.34 -3.59 -6.12
N VAL A 76 -2.30 -2.92 -6.59
CA VAL A 76 -2.25 -1.46 -6.59
C VAL A 76 -2.67 -0.95 -7.96
N MET A 77 -3.78 -0.22 -8.01
CA MET A 77 -4.24 0.45 -9.22
C MET A 77 -3.62 1.84 -9.30
N ILE A 78 -3.48 2.36 -10.50
CA ILE A 78 -2.97 3.72 -10.74
C ILE A 78 -4.07 4.54 -11.41
N ALA A 79 -4.27 5.77 -10.93
CA ALA A 79 -5.13 6.75 -11.57
C ALA A 79 -4.35 8.04 -11.75
N THR A 80 -4.64 8.78 -12.82
CA THR A 80 -3.99 10.07 -13.09
C THR A 80 -4.78 11.26 -12.53
N GLU A 81 -6.03 11.00 -12.16
CA GLU A 81 -6.90 11.96 -11.49
C GLU A 81 -7.55 11.26 -10.31
N LEU A 82 -7.94 12.01 -9.28
CA LEU A 82 -8.60 11.42 -8.12
C LEU A 82 -10.00 10.93 -8.51
N PRO A 83 -10.23 9.61 -8.58
CA PRO A 83 -11.51 9.09 -9.03
C PRO A 83 -12.55 9.06 -7.93
N LYS A 84 -13.82 9.12 -8.34
CA LYS A 84 -14.94 8.84 -7.44
C LYS A 84 -15.16 7.34 -7.45
N ILE A 85 -14.48 6.64 -6.59
CA ILE A 85 -14.45 5.18 -6.57
C ILE A 85 -14.54 4.69 -5.11
N SER A 86 -15.11 3.51 -4.93
CA SER A 86 -15.35 2.97 -3.59
C SER A 86 -14.10 2.44 -2.88
N ALA A 87 -12.96 2.33 -3.58
CA ALA A 87 -11.71 1.93 -2.93
C ALA A 87 -11.37 2.94 -1.83
N ARG A 88 -11.04 2.44 -0.65
CA ARG A 88 -10.80 3.30 0.51
C ARG A 88 -9.45 3.98 0.53
N ASN A 89 -8.45 3.38 -0.09
CA ASN A 89 -7.08 3.88 -0.04
C ASN A 89 -6.71 4.56 -1.34
N LYS A 90 -6.44 5.85 -1.26
CA LYS A 90 -6.09 6.69 -2.41
C LYS A 90 -4.95 7.60 -1.99
N PHE A 91 -3.76 7.33 -2.51
CA PHE A 91 -2.56 8.05 -2.10
C PHE A 91 -1.95 8.78 -3.29
N LYS A 92 -1.90 10.09 -3.20
CA LYS A 92 -1.27 10.92 -4.23
C LYS A 92 0.24 10.75 -4.19
N GLY A 93 0.84 10.68 -5.36
CA GLY A 93 2.28 10.58 -5.47
C GLY A 93 2.78 11.07 -6.81
N THR A 94 4.06 10.87 -7.03
CA THR A 94 4.74 11.22 -8.27
C THR A 94 5.43 9.97 -8.80
N VAL A 95 5.31 9.71 -10.10
CA VAL A 95 5.97 8.57 -10.73
C VAL A 95 7.49 8.78 -10.62
N LYS A 96 8.14 7.86 -9.92
CA LYS A 96 9.59 7.90 -9.72
C LYS A 96 10.32 7.05 -10.73
N ASN A 97 9.74 5.93 -11.11
CA ASN A 97 10.38 4.98 -12.02
C ASN A 97 9.33 4.13 -12.71
N ILE A 98 9.65 3.72 -13.94
CA ILE A 98 8.84 2.74 -14.69
C ILE A 98 9.81 1.68 -15.19
N GLN A 99 9.67 0.47 -14.66
CA GLN A 99 10.45 -0.67 -15.11
C GLN A 99 9.65 -1.40 -16.17
N VAL A 100 10.12 -1.33 -17.42
CA VAL A 100 9.41 -1.88 -18.56
C VAL A 100 9.58 -3.39 -18.61
N GLY A 101 8.49 -4.10 -18.79
CA GLY A 101 8.47 -5.54 -18.99
C GLY A 101 7.89 -5.89 -20.36
N ALA A 102 7.73 -7.18 -20.61
CA ALA A 102 7.18 -7.64 -21.89
C ALA A 102 5.66 -7.41 -21.97
N VAL A 103 4.95 -7.69 -20.88
CA VAL A 103 3.48 -7.61 -20.79
C VAL A 103 3.05 -6.61 -19.75
N ASN A 104 3.72 -6.61 -18.62
CA ASN A 104 3.43 -5.72 -17.49
C ASN A 104 4.63 -4.83 -17.21
N ASP A 105 4.35 -3.66 -16.70
CA ASP A 105 5.37 -2.74 -16.22
C ASP A 105 5.22 -2.56 -14.71
N ILE A 106 6.32 -2.23 -14.04
CA ILE A 106 6.29 -1.89 -12.62
C ILE A 106 6.45 -0.38 -12.52
N VAL A 107 5.41 0.27 -12.04
CA VAL A 107 5.39 1.71 -11.82
C VAL A 107 5.62 1.97 -10.35
N THR A 108 6.60 2.81 -10.06
CA THR A 108 6.94 3.17 -8.68
C THR A 108 6.53 4.60 -8.45
N LEU A 109 5.71 4.82 -7.42
CA LEU A 109 5.26 6.16 -7.01
C LEU A 109 5.93 6.54 -5.69
N GLU A 110 6.37 7.78 -5.61
CA GLU A 110 6.79 8.37 -4.35
C GLU A 110 5.59 9.05 -3.72
N THR A 111 5.17 8.56 -2.55
CA THR A 111 3.99 9.04 -1.84
C THR A 111 4.37 9.40 -0.40
N LYS A 112 3.43 9.93 0.35
CA LYS A 112 3.63 10.20 1.78
C LYS A 112 3.74 8.91 2.61
N LEU A 113 3.24 7.78 2.09
CA LEU A 113 3.48 6.49 2.73
C LEU A 113 4.93 6.05 2.60
N GLY A 114 5.59 6.50 1.56
CA GLY A 114 6.86 6.02 1.09
C GLY A 114 6.72 5.59 -0.36
N ILE A 115 7.58 4.70 -0.80
CA ILE A 115 7.59 4.19 -2.17
C ILE A 115 6.52 3.12 -2.33
N VAL A 116 5.62 3.31 -3.28
CA VAL A 116 4.56 2.36 -3.61
C VAL A 116 4.84 1.79 -5.00
N SER A 117 4.91 0.47 -5.10
CA SER A 117 5.12 -0.24 -6.37
C SER A 117 3.82 -0.83 -6.86
N SER A 118 3.53 -0.62 -8.14
CA SER A 118 2.35 -1.12 -8.80
C SER A 118 2.74 -1.88 -10.06
N THR A 119 2.25 -3.11 -10.20
CA THR A 119 2.43 -3.90 -11.41
C THR A 119 1.15 -3.81 -12.22
N ILE A 120 1.21 -3.13 -13.34
CA ILE A 120 0.06 -2.93 -14.24
C ILE A 120 0.46 -3.31 -15.66
N SER A 121 -0.54 -3.46 -16.52
CA SER A 121 -0.26 -3.81 -17.91
C SER A 121 0.46 -2.66 -18.62
N LYS A 122 1.28 -3.04 -19.59
CA LYS A 122 1.95 -2.07 -20.45
C LYS A 122 0.92 -1.18 -21.16
N ASN A 123 -0.20 -1.75 -21.56
CA ASN A 123 -1.30 -0.99 -22.17
C ASN A 123 -1.83 0.09 -21.25
N ALA A 124 -1.99 -0.23 -19.95
CA ALA A 124 -2.46 0.76 -18.98
C ALA A 124 -1.46 1.91 -18.84
N VAL A 125 -0.17 1.60 -18.81
CA VAL A 125 0.87 2.65 -18.75
C VAL A 125 0.76 3.60 -19.93
N GLU A 126 0.54 3.05 -21.12
CA GLU A 126 0.40 3.84 -22.35
C GLU A 126 -0.89 4.67 -22.34
N GLU A 127 -2.02 4.04 -22.00
CA GLU A 127 -3.32 4.72 -21.97
C GLU A 127 -3.33 5.88 -20.98
N LEU A 128 -2.71 5.69 -19.82
CA LEU A 128 -2.64 6.71 -18.78
C LEU A 128 -1.51 7.70 -19.02
N GLU A 129 -0.71 7.47 -20.07
CA GLU A 129 0.43 8.33 -20.42
C GLU A 129 1.37 8.53 -19.23
N LEU A 130 1.64 7.46 -18.50
CA LEU A 130 2.52 7.54 -17.32
C LEU A 130 3.96 7.77 -17.72
N ALA A 131 4.60 8.70 -17.05
CA ALA A 131 6.01 9.04 -17.27
C ALA A 131 6.61 9.50 -15.95
N VAL A 132 7.91 9.34 -15.82
CA VAL A 132 8.64 9.82 -14.63
C VAL A 132 8.37 11.32 -14.44
N GLY A 133 8.01 11.68 -13.21
CA GLY A 133 7.68 13.06 -12.85
C GLY A 133 6.20 13.40 -12.90
N LYS A 134 5.38 12.52 -13.48
CA LYS A 134 3.94 12.75 -13.57
C LYS A 134 3.27 12.46 -12.25
N GLU A 135 2.31 13.28 -11.86
CA GLU A 135 1.48 13.00 -10.68
C GLU A 135 0.50 11.87 -10.96
N ALA A 136 0.30 11.02 -9.98
CA ALA A 136 -0.62 9.90 -10.08
C ALA A 136 -1.09 9.50 -8.68
N TYR A 137 -2.11 8.67 -8.62
CA TYR A 137 -2.67 8.16 -7.38
C TYR A 137 -2.53 6.65 -7.33
N ALA A 138 -2.09 6.14 -6.20
CA ALA A 138 -2.14 4.71 -5.91
C ALA A 138 -3.50 4.43 -5.27
N ILE A 139 -4.28 3.55 -5.89
CA ILE A 139 -5.63 3.22 -5.46
C ILE A 139 -5.65 1.76 -5.01
N ILE A 140 -6.03 1.51 -3.77
CA ILE A 140 -5.97 0.16 -3.20
C ILE A 140 -7.25 -0.15 -2.44
N LYS A 141 -7.87 -1.27 -2.78
CA LYS A 141 -9.05 -1.73 -2.04
C LYS A 141 -8.64 -2.12 -0.63
N ALA A 142 -9.47 -1.81 0.34
CA ALA A 142 -9.19 -2.19 1.73
C ALA A 142 -9.08 -3.71 1.89
N THR A 143 -9.82 -4.47 1.08
CA THR A 143 -9.76 -5.94 1.08
C THR A 143 -8.46 -6.49 0.50
N SER A 144 -7.69 -5.66 -0.19
CA SER A 144 -6.39 -6.05 -0.75
C SER A 144 -5.22 -5.76 0.20
N VAL A 145 -5.49 -5.13 1.32
CA VAL A 145 -4.47 -4.79 2.31
C VAL A 145 -4.41 -5.88 3.37
N MET A 146 -3.28 -6.57 3.45
CA MET A 146 -3.01 -7.52 4.52
C MET A 146 -2.38 -6.78 5.69
N VAL A 147 -2.51 -7.35 6.88
CA VAL A 147 -1.88 -6.80 8.08
C VAL A 147 -0.97 -7.84 8.68
N GLY A 148 0.24 -7.45 9.00
CA GLY A 148 1.18 -8.31 9.69
C GLY A 148 1.67 -7.66 10.98
N VAL A 149 2.16 -8.48 11.90
CA VAL A 149 2.83 -8.03 13.11
C VAL A 149 4.14 -8.80 13.24
N GLU A 150 5.08 -8.23 13.95
CA GLU A 150 6.37 -8.88 14.20
C GLU A 150 6.37 -9.72 15.46
#